data_3eb0d0338b6f7b2e8b0f1617311690d6
#
_entry.id   3eb0d0338b6f7b2e8b0f1617311690d6
#
_cell.length_a   1.000
_cell.length_b   1.000
_cell.length_c   1.000
_cell.angle_alpha   90.00
_cell.angle_beta   90.00
_cell.angle_gamma   90.00
#
_symmetry.space_group_name_H-M   'P 1'
#
loop_
_entity.id
_entity.type
_entity.pdbx_description
1 polymer ?
#
loop_
_entity_poly.entity_id
_entity_poly.type
_entity_poly.pdbx_seq_one_letter_code
_entity_poly.pdbx_strand_id
1 'polypeptide(L)'
;MAARSRRTIVTVAGLLALLLAGTGAYLFTRDIRLNQFTQSCGSRDCIPGLQASGVTEALKKKGHSCKRQEHDSWYCDLVIGSMTFKATISFSDGYVYRLTADVFHADNGKLTKAGMAYLTWFATLPYRDDPATSADITKWLAEQVAAAKDTKARIADYEYVLLTPQKSVELDIRIPS
;
A
#
# COMPACT_ATOMS: atom_id res chain seq x y z
N MET A 1 11.23 -64.13 -3.42
CA MET A 1 11.76 -62.86 -2.87
C MET A 1 11.62 -61.67 -3.85
N ALA A 2 10.62 -61.63 -4.76
CA ALA A 2 10.53 -60.58 -5.80
C ALA A 2 9.39 -59.56 -5.56
N ALA A 3 8.56 -59.69 -4.50
CA ALA A 3 7.41 -58.81 -4.30
C ALA A 3 7.67 -57.53 -3.49
N ARG A 4 8.83 -57.46 -2.82
CA ARG A 4 9.16 -56.27 -1.93
C ARG A 4 9.76 -55.08 -2.70
N SER A 5 10.38 -55.33 -3.87
CA SER A 5 11.04 -54.30 -4.69
C SER A 5 10.06 -53.39 -5.45
N ARG A 6 8.91 -53.93 -5.91
CA ARG A 6 7.95 -53.10 -6.69
C ARG A 6 7.19 -52.07 -5.86
N ARG A 7 6.93 -52.34 -4.57
CA ARG A 7 6.21 -51.40 -3.72
C ARG A 7 7.07 -50.17 -3.33
N THR A 8 8.36 -50.36 -3.15
CA THR A 8 9.31 -49.26 -2.85
C THR A 8 9.51 -48.33 -4.01
N ILE A 9 9.55 -48.84 -5.25
CA ILE A 9 9.73 -48.02 -6.45
C ILE A 9 8.50 -47.15 -6.71
N VAL A 10 7.27 -47.66 -6.48
CA VAL A 10 6.03 -46.88 -6.69
C VAL A 10 5.91 -45.76 -5.66
N THR A 11 6.30 -46.00 -4.39
CA THR A 11 6.26 -44.96 -3.35
C THR A 11 7.28 -43.86 -3.55
N VAL A 12 8.47 -44.17 -4.03
CA VAL A 12 9.52 -43.15 -4.32
C VAL A 12 9.15 -42.34 -5.54
N ALA A 13 8.59 -42.95 -6.60
CA ALA A 13 8.14 -42.22 -7.78
C ALA A 13 6.96 -41.29 -7.48
N GLY A 14 6.04 -41.70 -6.62
CA GLY A 14 4.91 -40.88 -6.18
C GLY A 14 5.32 -39.67 -5.35
N LEU A 15 6.31 -39.84 -4.44
CA LEU A 15 6.87 -38.75 -3.63
C LEU A 15 7.65 -37.75 -4.49
N LEU A 16 8.43 -38.21 -5.47
CA LEU A 16 9.13 -37.32 -6.41
C LEU A 16 8.16 -36.52 -7.28
N ALA A 17 7.08 -37.11 -7.76
CA ALA A 17 6.08 -36.43 -8.55
C ALA A 17 5.33 -35.34 -7.74
N LEU A 18 5.06 -35.61 -6.45
CA LEU A 18 4.46 -34.62 -5.56
C LEU A 18 5.39 -33.44 -5.23
N LEU A 19 6.70 -33.71 -5.08
CA LEU A 19 7.70 -32.67 -4.85
C LEU A 19 7.88 -31.78 -6.09
N LEU A 20 7.89 -32.37 -7.29
CA LEU A 20 8.01 -31.60 -8.53
C LEU A 20 6.74 -30.78 -8.83
N ALA A 21 5.56 -31.31 -8.55
CA ALA A 21 4.31 -30.57 -8.69
C ALA A 21 4.19 -29.42 -7.66
N GLY A 22 4.64 -29.66 -6.43
CA GLY A 22 4.65 -28.63 -5.37
C GLY A 22 5.63 -27.49 -5.64
N THR A 23 6.83 -27.80 -6.12
CA THR A 23 7.83 -26.76 -6.46
C THR A 23 7.45 -26.00 -7.72
N GLY A 24 6.89 -26.66 -8.74
CA GLY A 24 6.37 -26.00 -9.96
C GLY A 24 5.24 -25.04 -9.66
N ALA A 25 4.28 -25.44 -8.82
CA ALA A 25 3.17 -24.58 -8.40
C ALA A 25 3.67 -23.39 -7.55
N TYR A 26 4.65 -23.61 -6.67
CA TYR A 26 5.21 -22.55 -5.84
C TYR A 26 5.99 -21.52 -6.67
N LEU A 27 6.77 -21.95 -7.64
CA LEU A 27 7.49 -21.04 -8.54
C LEU A 27 6.52 -20.29 -9.45
N PHE A 28 5.49 -20.95 -9.96
CA PHE A 28 4.48 -20.30 -10.81
C PHE A 28 3.67 -19.25 -10.06
N THR A 29 3.30 -19.52 -8.79
CA THR A 29 2.60 -18.53 -7.96
C THR A 29 3.51 -17.38 -7.56
N ARG A 30 4.84 -17.61 -7.45
CA ARG A 30 5.79 -16.55 -7.12
C ARG A 30 6.03 -15.60 -8.31
N ASP A 31 6.13 -16.15 -9.53
CA ASP A 31 6.26 -15.33 -10.76
C ASP A 31 4.99 -14.53 -11.07
N ILE A 32 3.80 -15.11 -10.80
CA ILE A 32 2.53 -14.38 -10.97
C ILE A 32 2.42 -13.20 -9.99
N ARG A 33 2.97 -13.31 -8.78
CA ARG A 33 2.99 -12.19 -7.83
C ARG A 33 3.96 -11.09 -8.22
N LEU A 34 5.10 -11.41 -8.82
CA LEU A 34 6.12 -10.41 -9.19
C LEU A 34 5.64 -9.41 -10.24
N ASN A 35 4.63 -9.76 -11.06
CA ASN A 35 4.07 -8.88 -12.09
C ASN A 35 2.82 -8.10 -11.65
N GLN A 36 2.35 -8.27 -10.40
CA GLN A 36 1.14 -7.58 -9.92
C GLN A 36 1.39 -6.27 -9.18
N PHE A 37 2.64 -5.94 -8.86
CA PHE A 37 2.97 -4.85 -7.94
C PHE A 37 3.21 -3.50 -8.60
N THR A 38 3.49 -3.52 -9.89
CA THR A 38 3.55 -2.31 -10.70
C THR A 38 2.86 -2.54 -12.03
N GLN A 39 2.24 -1.49 -12.55
CA GLN A 39 1.76 -1.48 -13.92
C GLN A 39 2.41 -0.29 -14.64
N SER A 40 2.83 -0.49 -15.88
CA SER A 40 3.35 0.60 -16.69
C SER A 40 2.24 1.62 -16.97
N CYS A 41 2.51 2.89 -16.72
CA CYS A 41 1.63 4.00 -17.02
C CYS A 41 2.46 5.15 -17.63
N GLY A 42 2.52 5.17 -18.94
CA GLY A 42 3.41 6.07 -19.66
C GLY A 42 4.88 5.71 -19.43
N SER A 43 5.69 6.67 -18.99
CA SER A 43 7.12 6.49 -18.71
C SER A 43 7.43 6.05 -17.28
N ARG A 44 6.43 5.66 -16.49
CA ARG A 44 6.54 5.36 -15.05
C ARG A 44 5.86 4.04 -14.72
N ASP A 45 6.21 3.51 -13.55
CA ASP A 45 5.46 2.45 -12.91
C ASP A 45 4.38 3.04 -12.01
N CYS A 46 3.20 2.44 -11.99
CA CYS A 46 2.05 2.86 -11.20
C CYS A 46 1.55 1.74 -10.30
N ILE A 47 0.78 2.12 -9.29
CA ILE A 47 0.10 1.19 -8.38
C ILE A 47 -1.01 0.49 -9.16
N PRO A 48 -0.98 -0.85 -9.32
CA PRO A 48 -1.95 -1.59 -10.11
C PRO A 48 -3.38 -1.37 -9.64
N GLY A 49 -4.28 -1.12 -10.58
CA GLY A 49 -5.71 -0.95 -10.29
C GLY A 49 -6.08 0.32 -9.54
N LEU A 50 -5.12 1.13 -9.11
CA LEU A 50 -5.39 2.36 -8.38
C LEU A 50 -5.52 3.55 -9.33
N GLN A 51 -6.76 3.88 -9.69
CA GLN A 51 -7.06 5.03 -10.56
C GLN A 51 -7.15 6.33 -9.75
N ALA A 52 -6.57 7.40 -10.28
CA ALA A 52 -6.59 8.72 -9.65
C ALA A 52 -8.03 9.25 -9.48
N SER A 53 -8.92 9.00 -10.44
CA SER A 53 -10.33 9.35 -10.36
C SER A 53 -11.02 8.66 -9.18
N GLY A 54 -10.79 7.36 -8.99
CA GLY A 54 -11.38 6.59 -7.89
C GLY A 54 -10.93 7.08 -6.52
N VAL A 55 -9.64 7.40 -6.36
CA VAL A 55 -9.10 7.99 -5.11
C VAL A 55 -9.70 9.37 -4.87
N THR A 56 -9.76 10.20 -5.91
CA THR A 56 -10.34 11.56 -5.81
C THR A 56 -11.81 11.53 -5.44
N GLU A 57 -12.59 10.63 -6.02
CA GLU A 57 -14.01 10.45 -5.66
C GLU A 57 -14.19 9.97 -4.22
N ALA A 58 -13.32 9.05 -3.75
CA ALA A 58 -13.35 8.59 -2.37
C ALA A 58 -13.03 9.73 -1.38
N LEU A 59 -12.09 10.61 -1.72
CA LEU A 59 -11.79 11.81 -0.94
C LEU A 59 -12.97 12.79 -0.93
N LYS A 60 -13.58 13.06 -2.10
CA LYS A 60 -14.78 13.92 -2.20
C LYS A 60 -15.95 13.38 -1.36
N LYS A 61 -16.17 12.06 -1.37
CA LYS A 61 -17.18 11.40 -0.51
C LYS A 61 -16.90 11.58 0.99
N LYS A 62 -15.64 11.78 1.37
CA LYS A 62 -15.22 12.12 2.75
C LYS A 62 -15.27 13.63 3.04
N GLY A 63 -15.72 14.46 2.09
CA GLY A 63 -15.90 15.89 2.25
C GLY A 63 -14.74 16.77 1.76
N HIS A 64 -13.73 16.19 1.11
CA HIS A 64 -12.62 16.98 0.58
C HIS A 64 -13.05 17.80 -0.64
N SER A 65 -12.49 19.01 -0.73
CA SER A 65 -12.47 19.82 -1.95
C SER A 65 -11.26 19.43 -2.77
N CYS A 66 -11.45 18.94 -4.00
CA CYS A 66 -10.36 18.45 -4.84
C CYS A 66 -10.23 19.30 -6.10
N LYS A 67 -9.01 19.75 -6.40
CA LYS A 67 -8.65 20.51 -7.60
C LYS A 67 -7.53 19.80 -8.36
N ARG A 68 -7.70 19.70 -9.67
CA ARG A 68 -6.63 19.23 -10.54
C ARG A 68 -5.55 20.30 -10.63
N GLN A 69 -4.30 19.89 -10.48
CA GLN A 69 -3.13 20.74 -10.61
C GLN A 69 -2.44 20.47 -11.96
N GLU A 70 -1.53 21.31 -12.30
CA GLU A 70 -0.57 21.05 -13.38
C GLU A 70 0.26 19.80 -13.04
N HIS A 71 0.90 19.18 -14.04
CA HIS A 71 1.77 18.01 -13.88
C HIS A 71 1.07 16.75 -13.37
N ASP A 72 -0.15 16.48 -13.84
CA ASP A 72 -0.89 15.26 -13.56
C ASP A 72 -0.96 14.92 -12.06
N SER A 73 -1.49 15.85 -11.31
CA SER A 73 -1.79 15.65 -9.88
C SER A 73 -3.17 16.21 -9.50
N TRP A 74 -3.75 15.62 -8.44
CA TRP A 74 -4.88 16.17 -7.73
C TRP A 74 -4.43 16.63 -6.35
N TYR A 75 -4.89 17.79 -5.96
CA TYR A 75 -4.76 18.30 -4.60
C TYR A 75 -6.14 18.36 -3.97
N CYS A 76 -6.29 17.72 -2.81
CA CYS A 76 -7.55 17.64 -2.07
C CYS A 76 -7.32 18.14 -0.64
N ASP A 77 -8.21 19.00 -0.15
CA ASP A 77 -8.17 19.51 1.21
C ASP A 77 -9.54 19.42 1.91
N LEU A 78 -9.49 19.24 3.24
CA LEU A 78 -10.63 19.21 4.12
C LEU A 78 -10.25 19.85 5.44
N VAL A 79 -11.07 20.77 5.93
CA VAL A 79 -10.89 21.40 7.26
C VAL A 79 -12.04 21.00 8.16
N ILE A 80 -11.72 20.44 9.33
CA ILE A 80 -12.69 20.06 10.37
C ILE A 80 -12.19 20.62 11.71
N GLY A 81 -12.84 21.65 12.21
CA GLY A 81 -12.41 22.37 13.41
C GLY A 81 -11.00 22.95 13.23
N SER A 82 -10.08 22.56 14.12
CA SER A 82 -8.67 22.97 14.06
C SER A 82 -7.77 22.05 13.22
N MET A 83 -8.33 21.02 12.61
CA MET A 83 -7.56 20.05 11.81
C MET A 83 -7.73 20.32 10.32
N THR A 84 -6.62 20.22 9.60
CA THR A 84 -6.61 20.25 8.14
C THR A 84 -6.05 18.94 7.61
N PHE A 85 -6.78 18.30 6.72
CA PHE A 85 -6.41 17.09 6.02
C PHE A 85 -6.12 17.45 4.57
N LYS A 86 -4.93 17.12 4.11
CA LYS A 86 -4.53 17.33 2.73
C LYS A 86 -4.15 16.01 2.08
N ALA A 87 -4.43 15.87 0.81
CA ALA A 87 -3.99 14.74 0.02
C ALA A 87 -3.51 15.22 -1.35
N THR A 88 -2.39 14.69 -1.78
CA THR A 88 -1.87 14.86 -3.14
C THR A 88 -1.85 13.49 -3.82
N ILE A 89 -2.47 13.39 -4.98
CA ILE A 89 -2.52 12.19 -5.79
C ILE A 89 -1.78 12.48 -7.09
N SER A 90 -0.58 11.92 -7.24
CA SER A 90 0.20 12.03 -8.47
C SER A 90 -0.07 10.80 -9.36
N PHE A 91 -0.36 11.04 -10.63
CA PHE A 91 -0.76 9.99 -11.56
C PHE A 91 -0.12 10.16 -12.93
N SER A 92 -0.11 9.10 -13.72
CA SER A 92 0.24 9.09 -15.15
C SER A 92 -0.74 8.16 -15.85
N ASP A 93 -1.24 8.55 -17.03
CA ASP A 93 -2.26 7.81 -17.78
C ASP A 93 -3.49 7.39 -16.94
N GLY A 94 -3.85 8.25 -15.95
CA GLY A 94 -4.97 8.00 -15.04
C GLY A 94 -4.66 7.09 -13.84
N TYR A 95 -3.50 6.46 -13.78
CA TYR A 95 -3.08 5.58 -12.68
C TYR A 95 -2.14 6.27 -11.71
N VAL A 96 -2.30 5.98 -10.43
CA VAL A 96 -1.53 6.58 -9.34
C VAL A 96 -0.13 5.97 -9.25
N TYR A 97 0.90 6.81 -9.14
CA TYR A 97 2.26 6.38 -8.85
C TYR A 97 2.78 6.88 -7.50
N ARG A 98 2.13 7.91 -6.93
CA ARG A 98 2.47 8.44 -5.61
C ARG A 98 1.23 9.00 -4.93
N LEU A 99 1.11 8.74 -3.63
CA LEU A 99 0.09 9.28 -2.75
C LEU A 99 0.77 9.99 -1.59
N THR A 100 0.36 11.22 -1.29
CA THR A 100 0.84 11.95 -0.10
C THR A 100 -0.37 12.42 0.70
N ALA A 101 -0.35 12.20 2.01
CA ALA A 101 -1.36 12.68 2.94
C ALA A 101 -0.70 13.48 4.07
N ASP A 102 -1.24 14.67 4.33
CA ASP A 102 -0.82 15.51 5.45
C ASP A 102 -2.00 15.73 6.39
N VAL A 103 -1.75 15.55 7.68
CA VAL A 103 -2.70 15.91 8.73
C VAL A 103 -2.08 16.99 9.60
N PHE A 104 -2.59 18.20 9.48
CA PHE A 104 -2.19 19.35 10.29
C PHE A 104 -3.12 19.47 11.49
N HIS A 105 -2.56 19.75 12.66
CA HIS A 105 -3.29 20.02 13.89
C HIS A 105 -2.78 21.33 14.51
N ALA A 106 -3.69 22.18 14.98
CA ALA A 106 -3.34 23.50 15.52
C ALA A 106 -2.63 23.40 16.87
N ASP A 107 -2.91 22.34 17.62
CA ASP A 107 -2.34 22.12 18.94
C ASP A 107 -1.03 21.33 18.87
N ASN A 108 -0.08 21.60 19.75
CA ASN A 108 1.18 20.85 19.90
C ASN A 108 0.92 19.42 20.45
N GLY A 109 -0.26 18.90 20.23
CA GLY A 109 -0.73 17.63 20.74
C GLY A 109 -0.47 16.48 19.80
N LYS A 110 -0.72 15.31 20.34
CA LYS A 110 -0.71 14.06 19.59
C LYS A 110 -1.80 14.08 18.53
N LEU A 111 -1.54 13.41 17.40
CA LEU A 111 -2.53 13.21 16.37
C LEU A 111 -3.85 12.66 16.96
N THR A 112 -4.97 13.29 16.60
CA THR A 112 -6.29 12.86 17.09
C THR A 112 -6.68 11.50 16.54
N LYS A 113 -7.67 10.85 17.17
CA LYS A 113 -8.25 9.59 16.63
C LYS A 113 -8.75 9.77 15.19
N ALA A 114 -9.32 10.93 14.85
CA ALA A 114 -9.79 11.23 13.50
C ALA A 114 -8.61 11.34 12.50
N GLY A 115 -7.54 12.01 12.89
CA GLY A 115 -6.32 12.10 12.09
C GLY A 115 -5.68 10.74 11.85
N MET A 116 -5.60 9.92 12.90
CA MET A 116 -5.08 8.55 12.78
C MET A 116 -5.95 7.68 11.89
N ALA A 117 -7.27 7.75 12.02
CA ALA A 117 -8.19 7.01 11.17
C ALA A 117 -8.08 7.44 9.70
N TYR A 118 -7.88 8.73 9.45
CA TYR A 118 -7.66 9.24 8.10
C TYR A 118 -6.36 8.71 7.50
N LEU A 119 -5.24 8.83 8.21
CA LEU A 119 -3.95 8.32 7.74
C LEU A 119 -3.97 6.81 7.51
N THR A 120 -4.61 6.05 8.41
CA THR A 120 -4.78 4.59 8.25
C THR A 120 -5.56 4.25 7.00
N TRP A 121 -6.71 4.90 6.79
CA TRP A 121 -7.50 4.70 5.57
C TRP A 121 -6.69 5.03 4.32
N PHE A 122 -5.95 6.14 4.34
CA PHE A 122 -5.15 6.56 3.19
C PHE A 122 -3.97 5.62 2.93
N ALA A 123 -3.30 5.18 3.99
CA ALA A 123 -2.17 4.25 3.92
C ALA A 123 -2.54 2.89 3.31
N THR A 124 -3.77 2.44 3.54
CA THR A 124 -4.24 1.13 3.07
C THR A 124 -4.88 1.16 1.68
N LEU A 125 -4.96 2.33 1.02
CA LEU A 125 -5.54 2.43 -0.32
C LEU A 125 -4.94 1.47 -1.35
N PRO A 126 -3.60 1.24 -1.41
CA PRO A 126 -3.02 0.28 -2.34
C PRO A 126 -3.40 -1.19 -2.06
N TYR A 127 -3.81 -1.51 -0.83
CA TYR A 127 -4.09 -2.86 -0.35
C TYR A 127 -5.50 -3.01 0.24
N ARG A 128 -6.47 -2.21 -0.22
CA ARG A 128 -7.86 -2.23 0.29
C ARG A 128 -8.52 -3.61 0.22
N ASP A 129 -8.10 -4.43 -0.75
CA ASP A 129 -8.64 -5.77 -0.98
C ASP A 129 -7.74 -6.87 -0.37
N ASP A 130 -6.66 -6.49 0.37
CA ASP A 130 -5.77 -7.37 1.13
C ASP A 130 -5.80 -6.99 2.62
N PRO A 131 -6.66 -7.62 3.41
CA PRO A 131 -6.81 -7.32 4.83
C PRO A 131 -5.57 -7.65 5.66
N ALA A 132 -4.74 -8.61 5.26
CA ALA A 132 -3.53 -8.97 5.99
C ALA A 132 -2.48 -7.86 5.87
N THR A 133 -2.16 -7.45 4.64
CA THR A 133 -1.22 -6.34 4.40
C THR A 133 -1.76 -5.02 4.98
N SER A 134 -3.06 -4.76 4.87
CA SER A 134 -3.69 -3.58 5.48
C SER A 134 -3.55 -3.56 7.00
N ALA A 135 -3.62 -4.72 7.68
CA ALA A 135 -3.40 -4.82 9.12
C ALA A 135 -1.94 -4.51 9.50
N ASP A 136 -0.97 -5.01 8.74
CA ASP A 136 0.45 -4.74 8.95
C ASP A 136 0.79 -3.25 8.78
N ILE A 137 0.24 -2.62 7.73
CA ILE A 137 0.37 -1.17 7.49
C ILE A 137 -0.22 -0.38 8.66
N THR A 138 -1.41 -0.75 9.11
CA THR A 138 -2.11 -0.09 10.22
C THR A 138 -1.31 -0.16 11.52
N LYS A 139 -0.76 -1.33 11.83
CA LYS A 139 0.08 -1.54 13.00
C LYS A 139 1.35 -0.71 12.93
N TRP A 140 2.08 -0.79 11.81
CA TRP A 140 3.30 -0.02 11.59
C TRP A 140 3.02 1.49 11.75
N LEU A 141 1.98 2.01 11.09
CA LEU A 141 1.64 3.43 11.16
C LEU A 141 1.34 3.88 12.59
N ALA A 142 0.57 3.10 13.35
CA ALA A 142 0.24 3.40 14.74
C ALA A 142 1.49 3.45 15.63
N GLU A 143 2.42 2.51 15.47
CA GLU A 143 3.67 2.45 16.21
C GLU A 143 4.57 3.65 15.89
N GLN A 144 4.72 4.02 14.61
CA GLN A 144 5.59 5.12 14.20
C GLN A 144 5.02 6.49 14.60
N VAL A 145 3.71 6.70 14.43
CA VAL A 145 3.05 7.94 14.88
C VAL A 145 3.14 8.10 16.40
N ALA A 146 2.98 7.00 17.16
CA ALA A 146 3.13 7.04 18.62
C ALA A 146 4.57 7.35 19.05
N ALA A 147 5.56 6.88 18.31
CA ALA A 147 6.96 7.16 18.54
C ALA A 147 7.37 8.60 18.17
N ALA A 148 6.51 9.33 17.43
CA ALA A 148 6.77 10.67 16.87
C ALA A 148 8.13 10.76 16.17
N LYS A 149 8.43 9.76 15.32
CA LYS A 149 9.73 9.62 14.68
C LYS A 149 9.58 9.53 13.17
N ASP A 150 10.37 10.34 12.48
CA ASP A 150 10.51 10.22 11.04
C ASP A 150 11.06 8.85 10.67
N THR A 151 10.42 8.18 9.75
CA THR A 151 10.77 6.81 9.39
C THR A 151 10.43 6.52 7.94
N LYS A 152 11.09 5.51 7.41
CA LYS A 152 10.87 4.96 6.09
C LYS A 152 10.83 3.44 6.21
N ALA A 153 9.85 2.82 5.59
CA ALA A 153 9.74 1.36 5.54
C ALA A 153 9.27 0.91 4.15
N ARG A 154 9.72 -0.26 3.75
CA ARG A 154 9.09 -0.98 2.65
C ARG A 154 8.13 -1.99 3.26
N ILE A 155 6.84 -1.82 3.00
CA ILE A 155 5.79 -2.73 3.43
C ILE A 155 5.18 -3.34 2.19
N ALA A 156 5.31 -4.65 2.07
CA ALA A 156 5.01 -5.40 0.86
C ALA A 156 5.70 -4.75 -0.37
N ASP A 157 4.96 -4.13 -1.28
CA ASP A 157 5.47 -3.69 -2.58
C ASP A 157 5.80 -2.21 -2.65
N TYR A 158 5.35 -1.42 -1.67
CA TYR A 158 5.49 0.03 -1.69
C TYR A 158 6.38 0.55 -0.58
N GLU A 159 6.95 1.72 -0.84
CA GLU A 159 7.71 2.48 0.13
C GLU A 159 6.78 3.46 0.84
N TYR A 160 6.79 3.40 2.15
CA TYR A 160 6.07 4.28 3.08
C TYR A 160 7.08 5.18 3.78
N VAL A 161 6.93 6.48 3.62
CA VAL A 161 7.73 7.49 4.34
C VAL A 161 6.80 8.25 5.25
N LEU A 162 7.10 8.28 6.54
CA LEU A 162 6.36 9.02 7.56
C LEU A 162 7.26 10.12 8.11
N LEU A 163 6.77 11.35 8.06
CA LEU A 163 7.40 12.51 8.68
C LEU A 163 6.48 13.05 9.77
N THR A 164 7.06 13.38 10.92
CA THR A 164 6.32 13.80 12.13
C THR A 164 6.80 15.15 12.64
N PRO A 165 6.74 16.23 11.83
CA PRO A 165 7.07 17.58 12.33
C PRO A 165 6.09 18.02 13.40
N GLN A 166 6.44 19.06 14.17
CA GLN A 166 5.73 19.47 15.41
C GLN A 166 4.21 19.66 15.27
N LYS A 167 3.71 20.04 14.11
CA LYS A 167 2.29 20.40 13.90
C LYS A 167 1.61 19.59 12.80
N SER A 168 2.24 18.57 12.26
CA SER A 168 1.66 17.74 11.22
C SER A 168 2.23 16.35 11.25
N VAL A 169 1.52 15.45 10.58
CA VAL A 169 2.03 14.12 10.21
C VAL A 169 1.84 13.99 8.71
N GLU A 170 2.92 13.75 8.00
CA GLU A 170 2.93 13.52 6.56
C GLU A 170 3.22 12.05 6.28
N LEU A 171 2.43 11.44 5.42
CA LEU A 171 2.61 10.10 4.91
C LEU A 171 2.78 10.15 3.39
N ASP A 172 3.87 9.61 2.89
CA ASP A 172 4.13 9.45 1.45
C ASP A 172 4.19 7.96 1.11
N ILE A 173 3.47 7.56 0.07
CA ILE A 173 3.40 6.19 -0.43
C ILE A 173 3.79 6.21 -1.89
N ARG A 174 4.81 5.42 -2.25
CA ARG A 174 5.33 5.40 -3.61
C ARG A 174 5.90 4.03 -3.98
N ILE A 175 6.08 3.83 -5.26
CA ILE A 175 6.82 2.69 -5.78
C ILE A 175 8.29 2.86 -5.40
N PRO A 176 8.95 1.81 -4.89
CA PRO A 176 10.38 1.86 -4.59
C PRO A 176 11.20 2.17 -5.85
N SER A 177 12.17 3.06 -5.74
CA SER A 177 13.13 3.38 -6.79
C SER A 177 14.24 2.34 -6.89
#